data_5343b691688ea22a3be62bbd8645a63c
#
_entry.id   5343b691688ea22a3be62bbd8645a63c
#
_cell.length_a   1.000
_cell.length_b   1.000
_cell.length_c   1.000
_cell.angle_alpha   90.00
_cell.angle_beta   90.00
_cell.angle_gamma   90.00
#
_symmetry.space_group_name_H-M   'P 1'
#
loop_
_entity.id
_entity.type
_entity.pdbx_description
1 polymer ?
#
loop_
_entity_poly.entity_id
_entity_poly.type
_entity_poly.pdbx_seq_one_letter_code
_entity_poly.pdbx_strand_id
1 'polypeptide(L)'
;MRTLGHTMPELPEVEITARRLEVALRGAQIESATAPGINALKTFDPPLSALEGRAITSVGRRGKHLLVHVTGDLVLLVHLMSAGRLQLFDKRAGPRDRTSRLLVRISDPTHPRELRLREFGTKQAAWVKLLHEQALEDEEVLSTLGPEAWPNPPCAEHLQALLKAPRPLHTMLRDQRVITGIGRSWVDEILWTARLSPFKRGDDLSADEAQTLRDAIFTVLDGALEHYERVVTLPIPDKLPLPLQVHRKAGEPCPRCGTTIEAVHYEDYVMCYCPQEQTAGKVLKDRRLSRLLK
;
A
#
# COMPACT_ATOMS: atom_id res chain seq x y z
N MET A 1 23.34 13.28 -5.43
CA MET A 1 22.89 11.94 -5.02
C MET A 1 21.35 11.95 -5.05
N ARG A 2 20.72 11.38 -6.08
CA ARG A 2 19.25 11.25 -6.12
C ARG A 2 18.87 10.21 -5.07
N THR A 3 18.21 10.64 -4.01
CA THR A 3 17.54 9.74 -3.08
C THR A 3 16.56 8.88 -3.88
N LEU A 4 16.92 7.63 -4.09
CA LEU A 4 16.01 6.62 -4.63
C LEU A 4 14.84 6.50 -3.67
N GLY A 5 13.78 7.28 -3.94
CA GLY A 5 12.60 7.35 -3.10
C GLY A 5 12.00 5.95 -2.94
N HIS A 6 11.86 5.52 -1.70
CA HIS A 6 11.12 4.31 -1.36
C HIS A 6 9.66 4.53 -1.81
N THR A 7 9.13 3.61 -2.59
CA THR A 7 7.70 3.61 -2.90
C THR A 7 6.94 3.17 -1.66
N MET A 8 5.92 3.93 -1.29
CA MET A 8 5.01 3.55 -0.21
C MET A 8 4.36 2.21 -0.56
N PRO A 9 4.34 1.21 0.33
CA PRO A 9 3.55 0.01 0.11
C PRO A 9 2.07 0.37 -0.07
N GLU A 10 1.49 -0.11 -1.17
CA GLU A 10 0.08 0.06 -1.51
C GLU A 10 -0.62 -1.31 -1.42
N LEU A 11 -1.85 -1.43 -1.87
CA LEU A 11 -2.62 -2.67 -1.71
C LEU A 11 -1.87 -3.93 -2.18
N PRO A 12 -1.29 -4.02 -3.39
CA PRO A 12 -0.64 -5.25 -3.82
C PRO A 12 0.58 -5.63 -2.95
N GLU A 13 1.37 -4.64 -2.51
CA GLU A 13 2.55 -4.88 -1.66
C GLU A 13 2.13 -5.33 -0.24
N VAL A 14 1.04 -4.77 0.28
CA VAL A 14 0.51 -5.15 1.60
C VAL A 14 -0.14 -6.53 1.53
N GLU A 15 -0.88 -6.82 0.46
CA GLU A 15 -1.53 -8.11 0.24
C GLU A 15 -0.52 -9.26 0.13
N ILE A 16 0.52 -9.11 -0.71
CA ILE A 16 1.53 -10.17 -0.82
C ILE A 16 2.29 -10.38 0.48
N THR A 17 2.53 -9.30 1.24
CA THR A 17 3.13 -9.39 2.58
C THR A 17 2.23 -10.20 3.52
N ALA A 18 0.92 -9.89 3.55
CA ALA A 18 -0.04 -10.62 4.38
C ALA A 18 -0.07 -12.11 4.02
N ARG A 19 -0.16 -12.46 2.73
CA ARG A 19 -0.19 -13.85 2.26
C ARG A 19 1.06 -14.63 2.65
N ARG A 20 2.25 -14.06 2.47
CA ARG A 20 3.50 -14.74 2.83
C ARG A 20 3.63 -14.94 4.34
N LEU A 21 3.22 -13.94 5.12
CA LEU A 21 3.23 -14.04 6.58
C LEU A 21 2.15 -14.98 7.10
N GLU A 22 0.97 -15.01 6.48
CA GLU A 22 -0.12 -15.95 6.83
C GLU A 22 0.36 -17.40 6.72
N VAL A 23 0.95 -17.77 5.58
CA VAL A 23 1.48 -19.14 5.37
C VAL A 23 2.57 -19.50 6.39
N ALA A 24 3.41 -18.55 6.75
CA ALA A 24 4.56 -18.79 7.60
C ALA A 24 4.26 -18.73 9.11
N LEU A 25 3.21 -18.01 9.51
CA LEU A 25 2.97 -17.68 10.93
C LEU A 25 1.67 -18.24 11.49
N ARG A 26 0.75 -18.74 10.67
CA ARG A 26 -0.50 -19.34 11.20
C ARG A 26 -0.19 -20.47 12.16
N GLY A 27 -0.75 -20.40 13.37
CA GLY A 27 -0.52 -21.34 14.46
C GLY A 27 0.78 -21.11 15.27
N ALA A 28 1.65 -20.20 14.82
CA ALA A 28 2.89 -19.91 15.52
C ALA A 28 2.61 -19.18 16.85
N GLN A 29 3.30 -19.60 17.92
CA GLN A 29 3.19 -18.97 19.24
C GLN A 29 4.18 -17.80 19.37
N ILE A 30 3.73 -16.73 20.03
CA ILE A 30 4.52 -15.56 20.33
C ILE A 30 5.26 -15.75 21.65
N GLU A 31 6.58 -15.72 21.64
CA GLU A 31 7.43 -15.76 22.82
C GLU A 31 7.44 -14.41 23.56
N SER A 32 7.60 -13.33 22.81
CA SER A 32 7.61 -11.96 23.36
C SER A 32 7.38 -10.92 22.28
N ALA A 33 6.94 -9.73 22.67
CA ALA A 33 6.79 -8.60 21.76
C ALA A 33 7.33 -7.31 22.39
N THR A 34 8.13 -6.55 21.64
CA THR A 34 8.69 -5.25 22.09
C THR A 34 8.69 -4.23 20.97
N ALA A 35 8.51 -2.96 21.30
CA ALA A 35 8.58 -1.84 20.37
C ALA A 35 9.75 -0.91 20.73
N PRO A 36 10.98 -1.17 20.23
CA PRO A 36 12.12 -0.32 20.50
C PRO A 36 12.01 1.09 19.92
N GLY A 37 11.16 1.26 18.92
CA GLY A 37 10.84 2.57 18.36
C GLY A 37 9.76 3.30 19.17
N ILE A 38 10.14 4.27 19.99
CA ILE A 38 9.26 5.02 20.93
C ILE A 38 7.94 5.48 20.28
N ASN A 39 7.97 5.92 19.02
CA ASN A 39 6.79 6.44 18.31
C ASN A 39 6.04 5.37 17.48
N ALA A 40 6.50 4.12 17.47
CA ALA A 40 5.88 3.09 16.65
C ALA A 40 4.60 2.55 17.27
N LEU A 41 4.58 2.29 18.57
CA LEU A 41 3.40 1.82 19.29
C LEU A 41 2.46 3.00 19.58
N LYS A 42 1.19 2.86 19.16
CA LYS A 42 0.16 3.92 19.30
C LYS A 42 -0.90 3.61 20.34
N THR A 43 -0.90 2.40 20.91
CA THR A 43 -1.79 1.97 21.99
C THR A 43 -0.97 1.41 23.13
N PHE A 44 -1.47 1.54 24.36
CA PHE A 44 -0.82 1.04 25.58
C PHE A 44 -1.72 0.09 26.37
N ASP A 45 -2.98 0.03 26.01
CA ASP A 45 -3.98 -0.90 26.51
C ASP A 45 -4.73 -1.51 25.31
N PRO A 46 -4.64 -2.85 25.13
CA PRO A 46 -3.80 -3.79 25.87
C PRO A 46 -2.29 -3.55 25.64
N PRO A 47 -1.42 -3.89 26.64
CA PRO A 47 0.03 -3.78 26.50
C PRO A 47 0.58 -4.85 25.55
N LEU A 48 1.73 -4.58 24.90
CA LEU A 48 2.35 -5.57 23.98
C LEU A 48 2.65 -6.91 24.63
N SER A 49 2.91 -6.94 25.94
CA SER A 49 3.11 -8.20 26.71
C SER A 49 1.88 -9.10 26.71
N ALA A 50 0.68 -8.56 26.41
CA ALA A 50 -0.52 -9.39 26.26
C ALA A 50 -0.45 -10.37 25.05
N LEU A 51 0.51 -10.16 24.14
CA LEU A 51 0.79 -11.09 23.04
C LEU A 51 1.56 -12.34 23.48
N GLU A 52 2.24 -12.32 24.63
CA GLU A 52 3.08 -13.44 25.10
C GLU A 52 2.24 -14.70 25.35
N GLY A 53 2.72 -15.82 24.82
CA GLY A 53 2.03 -17.10 24.88
C GLY A 53 0.81 -17.22 23.94
N ARG A 54 0.46 -16.18 23.18
CA ARG A 54 -0.63 -16.23 22.22
C ARG A 54 -0.19 -16.88 20.91
N ALA A 55 -1.14 -17.53 20.22
CA ALA A 55 -0.91 -18.06 18.89
C ALA A 55 -1.45 -17.11 17.83
N ILE A 56 -0.71 -16.93 16.73
CA ILE A 56 -1.19 -16.19 15.55
C ILE A 56 -2.25 -17.05 14.85
N THR A 57 -3.47 -16.53 14.73
CA THR A 57 -4.59 -17.24 14.12
C THR A 57 -4.71 -16.96 12.63
N SER A 58 -4.44 -15.70 12.23
CA SER A 58 -4.41 -15.30 10.82
C SER A 58 -3.61 -14.00 10.60
N VAL A 59 -3.17 -13.80 9.35
CA VAL A 59 -2.59 -12.54 8.89
C VAL A 59 -3.33 -12.10 7.63
N GLY A 60 -3.96 -10.95 7.71
CA GLY A 60 -4.72 -10.36 6.62
C GLY A 60 -4.43 -8.88 6.46
N ARG A 61 -5.30 -8.19 5.70
CA ARG A 61 -5.25 -6.73 5.55
C ARG A 61 -6.63 -6.10 5.43
N ARG A 62 -6.65 -4.78 5.68
CA ARG A 62 -7.74 -3.89 5.28
C ARG A 62 -7.12 -2.62 4.66
N GLY A 63 -7.42 -2.34 3.39
CA GLY A 63 -6.75 -1.26 2.64
C GLY A 63 -5.24 -1.45 2.60
N LYS A 64 -4.50 -0.52 3.19
CA LYS A 64 -3.03 -0.57 3.31
C LYS A 64 -2.55 -0.94 4.71
N HIS A 65 -3.43 -1.46 5.54
CA HIS A 65 -3.11 -1.91 6.89
C HIS A 65 -3.01 -3.44 6.94
N LEU A 66 -1.99 -3.96 7.61
CA LEU A 66 -1.86 -5.38 7.95
C LEU A 66 -2.59 -5.64 9.27
N LEU A 67 -3.24 -6.78 9.36
CA LEU A 67 -3.95 -7.27 10.52
C LEU A 67 -3.37 -8.63 10.90
N VAL A 68 -2.72 -8.73 12.07
CA VAL A 68 -2.22 -9.99 12.62
C VAL A 68 -3.11 -10.35 13.80
N HIS A 69 -4.03 -11.29 13.57
CA HIS A 69 -4.97 -11.79 14.57
C HIS A 69 -4.28 -12.83 15.44
N VAL A 70 -4.56 -12.80 16.74
CA VAL A 70 -3.99 -13.75 17.70
C VAL A 70 -5.08 -14.29 18.64
N THR A 71 -4.83 -15.43 19.26
CA THR A 71 -5.76 -16.00 20.25
C THR A 71 -6.02 -15.01 21.38
N GLY A 72 -7.25 -15.05 21.95
CA GLY A 72 -7.68 -14.16 23.04
C GLY A 72 -8.19 -12.82 22.56
N ASP A 73 -8.79 -12.81 21.36
CA ASP A 73 -9.49 -11.65 20.77
C ASP A 73 -8.62 -10.41 20.68
N LEU A 74 -7.36 -10.59 20.30
CA LEU A 74 -6.41 -9.52 20.08
C LEU A 74 -5.98 -9.46 18.60
N VAL A 75 -5.75 -8.24 18.12
CA VAL A 75 -5.23 -7.99 16.78
C VAL A 75 -4.13 -6.94 16.81
N LEU A 76 -3.03 -7.24 16.14
CA LEU A 76 -1.96 -6.28 15.89
C LEU A 76 -2.21 -5.61 14.53
N LEU A 77 -2.64 -4.36 14.57
CA LEU A 77 -2.86 -3.50 13.40
C LEU A 77 -1.55 -2.80 13.05
N VAL A 78 -1.06 -2.95 11.82
CA VAL A 78 0.23 -2.41 11.37
C VAL A 78 0.04 -1.55 10.12
N HIS A 79 0.60 -0.34 10.14
CA HIS A 79 0.69 0.51 8.96
C HIS A 79 2.16 0.76 8.59
N LEU A 80 2.51 0.41 7.36
CA LEU A 80 3.90 0.45 6.88
C LEU A 80 4.37 1.87 6.51
N MET A 81 3.45 2.81 6.36
CA MET A 81 3.75 4.16 5.87
C MET A 81 4.59 4.13 4.57
N SER A 82 5.57 5.01 4.41
CA SER A 82 6.35 5.11 3.17
C SER A 82 7.58 4.19 3.12
N ALA A 83 8.13 3.83 4.25
CA ALA A 83 9.41 3.11 4.31
C ALA A 83 9.40 1.86 5.20
N GLY A 84 8.27 1.56 5.85
CA GLY A 84 8.12 0.38 6.71
C GLY A 84 8.03 -0.92 5.91
N ARG A 85 8.55 -2.00 6.51
CA ARG A 85 8.45 -3.38 6.02
C ARG A 85 8.18 -4.30 7.19
N LEU A 86 7.18 -5.16 7.06
CA LEU A 86 6.94 -6.24 8.01
C LEU A 86 7.56 -7.53 7.48
N GLN A 87 8.61 -8.00 8.14
CA GLN A 87 9.49 -9.05 7.62
C GLN A 87 9.73 -10.13 8.67
N LEU A 88 9.72 -11.40 8.26
CA LEU A 88 10.03 -12.54 9.10
C LEU A 88 11.47 -12.99 8.84
N PHE A 89 12.26 -13.11 9.90
CA PHE A 89 13.67 -13.51 9.87
C PHE A 89 13.90 -14.79 10.70
N ASP A 90 14.84 -15.61 10.26
CA ASP A 90 15.28 -16.82 10.95
C ASP A 90 16.42 -16.54 11.95
N LYS A 91 16.53 -15.30 12.41
CA LYS A 91 17.48 -14.86 13.42
C LYS A 91 16.96 -13.64 14.16
N ARG A 92 17.35 -13.48 15.41
CA ARG A 92 17.00 -12.30 16.22
C ARG A 92 17.79 -11.06 15.77
N ALA A 93 17.18 -9.88 15.97
CA ALA A 93 17.85 -8.61 15.74
C ALA A 93 19.07 -8.47 16.65
N GLY A 94 20.15 -7.96 16.08
CA GLY A 94 21.34 -7.66 16.87
C GLY A 94 21.15 -6.40 17.74
N PRO A 95 21.97 -6.21 18.78
CA PRO A 95 21.86 -5.07 19.70
C PRO A 95 22.13 -3.71 19.06
N ARG A 96 22.67 -3.70 17.83
CA ARG A 96 22.93 -2.48 17.03
C ARG A 96 21.86 -2.20 15.98
N ASP A 97 20.80 -3.03 15.90
CA ASP A 97 19.73 -2.79 14.94
C ASP A 97 18.92 -1.56 15.36
N ARG A 98 19.00 -0.51 14.53
CA ARG A 98 18.27 0.74 14.71
C ARG A 98 17.10 0.87 13.73
N THR A 99 16.89 -0.13 12.88
CA THR A 99 15.80 -0.11 11.89
C THR A 99 14.51 -0.72 12.42
N SER A 100 14.58 -1.58 13.42
CA SER A 100 13.43 -2.26 13.99
C SER A 100 12.58 -1.32 14.85
N ARG A 101 11.30 -1.24 14.50
CA ARG A 101 10.27 -0.46 15.17
C ARG A 101 9.41 -1.33 16.10
N LEU A 102 9.22 -2.60 15.71
CA LEU A 102 8.56 -3.66 16.45
C LEU A 102 9.37 -4.95 16.27
N LEU A 103 9.49 -5.72 17.32
CA LEU A 103 10.08 -7.05 17.37
C LEU A 103 9.07 -7.99 18.01
N VAL A 104 8.63 -9.02 17.27
CA VAL A 104 7.78 -10.10 17.79
C VAL A 104 8.56 -11.40 17.63
N ARG A 105 9.00 -11.97 18.74
CA ARG A 105 9.70 -13.25 18.77
C ARG A 105 8.70 -14.38 18.67
N ILE A 106 9.00 -15.33 17.80
CA ILE A 106 8.17 -16.51 17.58
C ILE A 106 8.84 -17.70 18.26
N SER A 107 8.09 -18.45 19.03
CA SER A 107 8.55 -19.70 19.63
C SER A 107 8.74 -20.73 18.52
N ASP A 108 9.97 -21.15 18.31
CA ASP A 108 10.32 -22.21 17.37
C ASP A 108 11.37 -23.10 18.04
N PRO A 109 11.13 -24.43 18.15
CA PRO A 109 12.04 -25.34 18.83
C PRO A 109 13.34 -25.59 18.06
N THR A 110 13.39 -25.25 16.77
CA THR A 110 14.51 -25.58 15.89
C THR A 110 15.45 -24.40 15.67
N HIS A 111 14.89 -23.20 15.55
CA HIS A 111 15.67 -21.97 15.30
C HIS A 111 14.89 -20.70 15.70
N PRO A 112 15.59 -19.63 16.09
CA PRO A 112 14.95 -18.40 16.50
C PRO A 112 14.33 -17.68 15.29
N ARG A 113 13.01 -17.45 15.34
CA ARG A 113 12.30 -16.64 14.34
C ARG A 113 11.82 -15.34 14.96
N GLU A 114 11.85 -14.27 14.16
CA GLU A 114 11.43 -12.95 14.62
C GLU A 114 10.72 -12.17 13.51
N LEU A 115 9.48 -11.78 13.78
CA LEU A 115 8.74 -10.85 12.92
C LEU A 115 9.13 -9.42 13.30
N ARG A 116 9.56 -8.62 12.33
CA ARG A 116 10.04 -7.26 12.53
C ARG A 116 9.28 -6.26 11.66
N LEU A 117 8.79 -5.21 12.30
CA LEU A 117 8.49 -3.99 11.57
C LEU A 117 9.80 -3.19 11.47
N ARG A 118 10.37 -3.10 10.28
CA ARG A 118 11.58 -2.31 10.01
C ARG A 118 11.23 -1.05 9.23
N GLU A 119 11.94 0.02 9.49
CA GLU A 119 11.75 1.26 8.75
C GLU A 119 13.10 1.89 8.42
N PHE A 120 13.25 2.30 7.16
CA PHE A 120 14.47 2.86 6.61
C PHE A 120 14.33 4.37 6.37
N GLY A 121 15.41 5.11 6.59
CA GLY A 121 15.47 6.55 6.38
C GLY A 121 15.30 7.38 7.65
N THR A 122 15.30 8.70 7.47
CA THR A 122 15.32 9.67 8.58
C THR A 122 13.93 9.97 9.16
N LYS A 123 12.88 9.85 8.34
CA LYS A 123 11.49 10.02 8.78
C LYS A 123 10.89 8.66 9.09
N GLN A 124 10.82 8.36 10.38
CA GLN A 124 10.24 7.11 10.88
C GLN A 124 8.79 7.34 11.26
N ALA A 125 7.85 6.80 10.47
CA ALA A 125 6.43 7.03 10.58
C ALA A 125 5.59 5.73 10.65
N ALA A 126 6.19 4.55 10.37
CA ALA A 126 5.52 3.26 10.48
C ALA A 126 5.07 3.03 11.93
N TRP A 127 3.85 2.50 12.09
CA TRP A 127 3.25 2.35 13.41
C TRP A 127 2.47 1.05 13.56
N VAL A 128 2.23 0.71 14.82
CA VAL A 128 1.42 -0.43 15.24
C VAL A 128 0.44 -0.02 16.34
N LYS A 129 -0.71 -0.68 16.37
CA LYS A 129 -1.66 -0.68 17.47
C LYS A 129 -1.95 -2.11 17.87
N LEU A 130 -1.98 -2.41 19.17
CA LEU A 130 -2.57 -3.64 19.67
C LEU A 130 -3.98 -3.31 20.15
N LEU A 131 -4.97 -4.03 19.64
CA LEU A 131 -6.38 -3.77 19.87
C LEU A 131 -7.10 -5.07 20.25
N HIS A 132 -8.24 -4.95 20.92
CA HIS A 132 -9.22 -6.00 20.95
C HIS A 132 -9.94 -6.12 19.60
N GLU A 133 -10.29 -7.35 19.18
CA GLU A 133 -10.95 -7.62 17.89
C GLU A 133 -12.23 -6.77 17.72
N GLN A 134 -13.03 -6.69 18.76
CA GLN A 134 -14.26 -5.89 18.76
C GLN A 134 -14.04 -4.39 18.56
N ALA A 135 -12.84 -3.86 18.83
CA ALA A 135 -12.53 -2.45 18.64
C ALA A 135 -12.14 -2.10 17.20
N LEU A 136 -11.98 -3.10 16.31
CA LEU A 136 -11.58 -2.86 14.92
C LEU A 136 -12.63 -2.09 14.13
N GLU A 137 -13.92 -2.33 14.38
CA GLU A 137 -15.01 -1.66 13.66
C GLU A 137 -15.06 -0.16 13.97
N ASP A 138 -14.71 0.22 15.20
CA ASP A 138 -14.69 1.60 15.68
C ASP A 138 -13.33 2.28 15.49
N GLU A 139 -12.29 1.52 15.07
CA GLU A 139 -10.96 2.09 14.85
C GLU A 139 -10.99 3.09 13.69
N GLU A 140 -10.78 4.38 13.99
CA GLU A 140 -10.94 5.51 13.07
C GLU A 140 -10.20 5.29 11.73
N VAL A 141 -8.98 4.74 11.75
CA VAL A 141 -8.18 4.52 10.54
C VAL A 141 -8.73 3.39 9.67
N LEU A 142 -9.63 2.56 10.18
CA LEU A 142 -10.30 1.49 9.44
C LEU A 142 -11.74 1.83 9.10
N SER A 143 -12.49 2.41 10.03
CA SER A 143 -13.92 2.75 9.88
C SER A 143 -14.16 3.85 8.82
N THR A 144 -13.18 4.72 8.60
CA THR A 144 -13.25 5.76 7.57
C THR A 144 -12.85 5.30 6.17
N LEU A 145 -12.38 4.05 6.00
CA LEU A 145 -11.96 3.53 4.70
C LEU A 145 -13.17 3.25 3.79
N GLY A 146 -13.08 3.70 2.56
CA GLY A 146 -14.00 3.33 1.48
C GLY A 146 -13.93 1.83 1.14
N PRO A 147 -14.71 1.39 0.12
CA PRO A 147 -14.68 0.02 -0.33
C PRO A 147 -13.29 -0.39 -0.83
N GLU A 148 -13.00 -1.70 -0.76
CA GLU A 148 -11.74 -2.27 -1.25
C GLU A 148 -11.64 -2.15 -2.79
N ALA A 149 -10.46 -1.76 -3.27
CA ALA A 149 -10.15 -1.73 -4.69
C ALA A 149 -9.91 -3.13 -5.27
N TRP A 150 -9.67 -4.14 -4.43
CA TRP A 150 -9.42 -5.52 -4.80
C TRP A 150 -9.73 -6.44 -3.60
N PRO A 151 -10.23 -7.69 -3.75
CA PRO A 151 -10.46 -8.41 -5.01
C PRO A 151 -11.77 -8.05 -5.73
N ASN A 152 -12.69 -7.43 -5.04
CA ASN A 152 -14.02 -7.09 -5.56
C ASN A 152 -14.20 -5.57 -5.57
N PRO A 153 -13.68 -4.85 -6.59
CA PRO A 153 -13.92 -3.42 -6.70
C PRO A 153 -15.41 -3.12 -6.83
N PRO A 154 -15.88 -1.95 -6.39
CA PRO A 154 -17.28 -1.52 -6.56
C PRO A 154 -17.75 -1.71 -7.99
N CYS A 155 -19.03 -2.05 -8.19
CA CYS A 155 -19.62 -2.08 -9.54
C CYS A 155 -19.53 -0.70 -10.20
N ALA A 156 -19.66 -0.63 -11.52
CA ALA A 156 -19.45 0.60 -12.28
C ALA A 156 -20.33 1.75 -11.79
N GLU A 157 -21.61 1.49 -11.51
CA GLU A 157 -22.56 2.48 -11.02
C GLU A 157 -22.16 3.02 -9.63
N HIS A 158 -21.74 2.13 -8.73
CA HIS A 158 -21.30 2.53 -7.41
C HIS A 158 -19.96 3.29 -7.47
N LEU A 159 -19.02 2.83 -8.31
CA LEU A 159 -17.74 3.55 -8.53
C LEU A 159 -17.99 4.95 -9.11
N GLN A 160 -18.89 5.09 -10.07
CA GLN A 160 -19.29 6.38 -10.65
C GLN A 160 -19.88 7.30 -9.56
N ALA A 161 -20.74 6.76 -8.69
CA ALA A 161 -21.34 7.50 -7.58
C ALA A 161 -20.28 7.98 -6.57
N LEU A 162 -19.33 7.10 -6.19
CA LEU A 162 -18.21 7.44 -5.29
C LEU A 162 -17.30 8.54 -5.88
N LEU A 163 -17.14 8.56 -7.20
CA LEU A 163 -16.29 9.51 -7.92
C LEU A 163 -17.04 10.78 -8.34
N LYS A 164 -18.33 10.93 -8.05
CA LYS A 164 -19.15 12.07 -8.48
C LYS A 164 -18.79 13.37 -7.75
N ALA A 165 -17.66 13.96 -8.13
CA ALA A 165 -17.20 15.26 -7.62
C ALA A 165 -16.34 16.00 -8.65
N PRO A 166 -16.28 17.35 -8.60
CA PRO A 166 -15.47 18.18 -9.53
C PRO A 166 -13.97 18.12 -9.20
N ARG A 167 -13.46 16.93 -8.94
CA ARG A 167 -12.06 16.66 -8.59
C ARG A 167 -11.45 15.70 -9.61
N PRO A 168 -10.13 15.82 -9.92
CA PRO A 168 -9.44 14.90 -10.81
C PRO A 168 -9.50 13.44 -10.34
N LEU A 169 -9.73 12.50 -11.26
CA LEU A 169 -9.77 11.06 -10.96
C LEU A 169 -8.50 10.58 -10.24
N HIS A 170 -7.34 11.06 -10.69
CA HIS A 170 -6.06 10.74 -10.04
C HIS A 170 -6.04 11.11 -8.54
N THR A 171 -6.67 12.20 -8.16
CA THR A 171 -6.75 12.62 -6.75
C THR A 171 -7.78 11.78 -5.98
N MET A 172 -8.92 11.50 -6.60
CA MET A 172 -10.02 10.79 -5.96
C MET A 172 -9.69 9.31 -5.73
N LEU A 173 -9.08 8.65 -6.71
CA LEU A 173 -8.70 7.23 -6.60
C LEU A 173 -7.61 6.98 -5.54
N ARG A 174 -6.86 8.01 -5.11
CA ARG A 174 -5.90 7.91 -4.00
C ARG A 174 -6.49 8.26 -2.64
N ASP A 175 -7.68 8.82 -2.59
CA ASP A 175 -8.38 9.11 -1.33
C ASP A 175 -8.92 7.80 -0.76
N GLN A 176 -8.32 7.33 0.33
CA GLN A 176 -8.64 6.03 0.93
C GLN A 176 -10.09 5.95 1.45
N ARG A 177 -10.78 7.09 1.61
CA ARG A 177 -12.19 7.15 1.99
C ARG A 177 -13.13 6.96 0.80
N VAL A 178 -12.64 7.23 -0.41
CA VAL A 178 -13.40 7.01 -1.67
C VAL A 178 -13.28 5.57 -2.12
N ILE A 179 -12.04 5.08 -2.24
CA ILE A 179 -11.71 3.70 -2.54
C ILE A 179 -10.38 3.36 -1.87
N THR A 180 -10.31 2.26 -1.14
CA THR A 180 -9.12 1.97 -0.36
C THR A 180 -8.14 1.06 -1.10
N GLY A 181 -6.85 1.26 -0.82
CA GLY A 181 -5.76 0.43 -1.31
C GLY A 181 -4.94 1.04 -2.45
N ILE A 182 -5.52 1.89 -3.29
CA ILE A 182 -4.81 2.56 -4.39
C ILE A 182 -3.96 3.70 -3.83
N GLY A 183 -2.73 3.84 -4.34
CA GLY A 183 -1.82 4.91 -4.00
C GLY A 183 -1.23 5.60 -5.23
N ARG A 184 -0.02 6.18 -5.06
CA ARG A 184 0.62 7.03 -6.07
C ARG A 184 1.12 6.25 -7.27
N SER A 185 1.55 5.01 -7.07
CA SER A 185 2.11 4.18 -8.12
C SER A 185 1.00 3.54 -8.96
N TRP A 186 0.07 2.90 -8.30
CA TRP A 186 -0.97 2.14 -8.99
C TRP A 186 -2.04 3.02 -9.64
N VAL A 187 -2.29 4.23 -9.16
CA VAL A 187 -3.23 5.14 -9.82
C VAL A 187 -2.79 5.53 -11.23
N ASP A 188 -1.48 5.73 -11.46
CA ASP A 188 -0.96 6.04 -12.80
C ASP A 188 -1.16 4.86 -13.74
N GLU A 189 -0.87 3.63 -13.28
CA GLU A 189 -1.06 2.38 -14.03
C GLU A 189 -2.54 2.12 -14.36
N ILE A 190 -3.43 2.32 -13.39
CA ILE A 190 -4.87 2.15 -13.55
C ILE A 190 -5.43 3.12 -14.60
N LEU A 191 -5.11 4.41 -14.47
CA LEU A 191 -5.59 5.42 -15.41
C LEU A 191 -5.00 5.24 -16.81
N TRP A 192 -3.75 4.79 -16.93
CA TRP A 192 -3.15 4.45 -18.21
C TRP A 192 -3.84 3.22 -18.83
N THR A 193 -4.13 2.19 -18.04
CA THR A 193 -4.84 0.99 -18.49
C THR A 193 -6.25 1.34 -18.97
N ALA A 194 -6.96 2.19 -18.24
CA ALA A 194 -8.28 2.68 -18.58
C ALA A 194 -8.29 3.70 -19.73
N ARG A 195 -7.13 4.19 -20.19
CA ARG A 195 -7.01 5.28 -21.18
C ARG A 195 -7.71 6.57 -20.76
N LEU A 196 -7.82 6.80 -19.46
CA LEU A 196 -8.44 7.99 -18.90
C LEU A 196 -7.39 9.05 -18.50
N SER A 197 -7.70 10.30 -18.83
CA SER A 197 -6.86 11.41 -18.38
C SER A 197 -6.78 11.46 -16.86
N PRO A 198 -5.57 11.60 -16.26
CA PRO A 198 -5.44 11.78 -14.81
C PRO A 198 -6.13 13.04 -14.29
N PHE A 199 -6.40 14.03 -15.17
CA PHE A 199 -7.12 15.27 -14.85
C PHE A 199 -8.62 15.22 -15.17
N LYS A 200 -9.12 14.13 -15.76
CA LYS A 200 -10.56 13.96 -15.95
C LYS A 200 -11.27 14.10 -14.61
N ARG A 201 -12.31 14.92 -14.59
CA ARG A 201 -13.13 15.13 -13.39
C ARG A 201 -14.03 13.92 -13.15
N GLY A 202 -14.23 13.58 -11.89
CA GLY A 202 -15.10 12.46 -11.54
C GLY A 202 -16.56 12.68 -11.89
N ASP A 203 -17.05 13.93 -11.82
CA ASP A 203 -18.42 14.30 -12.21
C ASP A 203 -18.67 14.27 -13.74
N ASP A 204 -17.60 14.20 -14.54
CA ASP A 204 -17.66 14.06 -16.01
C ASP A 204 -17.48 12.59 -16.47
N LEU A 205 -17.44 11.63 -15.55
CA LEU A 205 -17.23 10.22 -15.85
C LEU A 205 -18.52 9.60 -16.40
N SER A 206 -18.50 9.10 -17.64
CA SER A 206 -19.63 8.37 -18.22
C SER A 206 -19.76 6.97 -17.64
N ALA A 207 -20.89 6.30 -17.86
CA ALA A 207 -21.10 4.92 -17.40
C ALA A 207 -20.10 3.94 -18.03
N ASP A 208 -19.83 4.07 -19.33
CA ASP A 208 -18.87 3.21 -20.04
C ASP A 208 -17.43 3.43 -19.54
N GLU A 209 -17.07 4.69 -19.24
CA GLU A 209 -15.77 5.00 -18.66
C GLU A 209 -15.66 4.49 -17.21
N ALA A 210 -16.75 4.50 -16.43
CA ALA A 210 -16.78 3.94 -15.09
C ALA A 210 -16.59 2.41 -15.14
N GLN A 211 -17.21 1.72 -16.10
CA GLN A 211 -17.00 0.29 -16.32
C GLN A 211 -15.55 0.01 -16.73
N THR A 212 -15.00 0.77 -17.68
CA THR A 212 -13.61 0.64 -18.12
C THR A 212 -12.62 0.88 -16.96
N LEU A 213 -12.90 1.89 -16.14
CA LEU A 213 -12.08 2.20 -14.95
C LEU A 213 -12.13 1.07 -13.90
N ARG A 214 -13.32 0.53 -13.63
CA ARG A 214 -13.51 -0.61 -12.73
C ARG A 214 -12.70 -1.82 -13.19
N ASP A 215 -12.78 -2.15 -14.47
CA ASP A 215 -12.08 -3.30 -15.05
C ASP A 215 -10.55 -3.07 -15.04
N ALA A 216 -10.11 -1.84 -15.28
CA ALA A 216 -8.70 -1.46 -15.15
C ALA A 216 -8.19 -1.56 -13.70
N ILE A 217 -8.98 -1.15 -12.71
CA ILE A 217 -8.63 -1.31 -11.28
C ILE A 217 -8.38 -2.78 -10.98
N PHE A 218 -9.32 -3.67 -11.34
CA PHE A 218 -9.16 -5.10 -11.11
C PHE A 218 -7.94 -5.65 -11.84
N THR A 219 -7.85 -5.45 -13.15
CA THR A 219 -6.79 -6.02 -14.00
C THR A 219 -5.38 -5.61 -13.54
N VAL A 220 -5.20 -4.34 -13.19
CA VAL A 220 -3.88 -3.83 -12.77
C VAL A 220 -3.48 -4.39 -11.41
N LEU A 221 -4.39 -4.38 -10.43
CA LEU A 221 -4.07 -4.85 -9.08
C LEU A 221 -3.92 -6.37 -9.04
N ASP A 222 -4.74 -7.11 -9.76
CA ASP A 222 -4.68 -8.58 -9.88
C ASP A 222 -3.38 -9.01 -10.57
N GLY A 223 -3.04 -8.39 -11.71
CA GLY A 223 -1.79 -8.65 -12.42
C GLY A 223 -0.54 -8.31 -11.60
N ALA A 224 -0.60 -7.28 -10.75
CA ALA A 224 0.47 -6.97 -9.80
C ALA A 224 0.63 -8.08 -8.76
N LEU A 225 -0.47 -8.59 -8.23
CA LEU A 225 -0.47 -9.68 -7.26
C LEU A 225 0.03 -10.99 -7.88
N GLU A 226 -0.41 -11.33 -9.08
CA GLU A 226 0.13 -12.48 -9.81
C GLU A 226 1.65 -12.38 -10.02
N HIS A 227 2.15 -11.19 -10.35
CA HIS A 227 3.59 -10.96 -10.43
C HIS A 227 4.27 -11.22 -9.09
N TYR A 228 3.76 -10.63 -8.00
CA TYR A 228 4.35 -10.79 -6.66
C TYR A 228 4.29 -12.23 -6.16
N GLU A 229 3.22 -12.97 -6.46
CA GLU A 229 3.14 -14.41 -6.12
C GLU A 229 4.29 -15.22 -6.71
N ARG A 230 4.77 -14.85 -7.90
CA ARG A 230 5.90 -15.54 -8.55
C ARG A 230 7.27 -15.13 -8.00
N VAL A 231 7.44 -13.87 -7.57
CA VAL A 231 8.78 -13.31 -7.31
C VAL A 231 9.06 -12.96 -5.86
N VAL A 232 8.03 -12.84 -5.01
CA VAL A 232 8.21 -12.45 -3.61
C VAL A 232 8.28 -13.66 -2.71
N THR A 233 9.38 -13.78 -1.98
CA THR A 233 9.64 -14.84 -0.98
C THR A 233 9.93 -14.21 0.39
N LEU A 234 10.00 -15.03 1.43
CA LEU A 234 10.45 -14.60 2.77
C LEU A 234 11.99 -14.67 2.88
N PRO A 235 12.59 -13.72 3.61
CA PRO A 235 11.99 -12.50 4.16
C PRO A 235 11.56 -11.54 3.04
N ILE A 236 10.44 -10.83 3.23
CA ILE A 236 9.96 -9.84 2.27
C ILE A 236 11.12 -8.87 1.92
N PRO A 237 11.44 -8.66 0.64
CA PRO A 237 12.53 -7.77 0.24
C PRO A 237 12.32 -6.32 0.71
N ASP A 238 13.39 -5.62 1.04
CA ASP A 238 13.32 -4.18 1.38
C ASP A 238 12.76 -3.33 0.23
N LYS A 239 12.99 -3.77 -1.01
CA LYS A 239 12.39 -3.21 -2.23
C LYS A 239 11.72 -4.32 -3.02
N LEU A 240 10.40 -4.19 -3.17
CA LEU A 240 9.66 -5.09 -4.05
C LEU A 240 9.88 -4.73 -5.51
N PRO A 241 9.99 -5.72 -6.41
CA PRO A 241 10.12 -5.50 -7.85
C PRO A 241 8.77 -5.07 -8.43
N LEU A 242 8.56 -3.76 -8.57
CA LEU A 242 7.30 -3.19 -9.05
C LEU A 242 7.16 -3.38 -10.57
N PRO A 243 6.12 -4.06 -11.08
CA PRO A 243 5.91 -4.28 -12.51
C PRO A 243 5.22 -3.07 -13.19
N LEU A 244 5.74 -1.86 -12.94
CA LEU A 244 5.15 -0.62 -13.42
C LEU A 244 5.48 -0.35 -14.89
N GLN A 245 4.50 0.18 -15.63
CA GLN A 245 4.57 0.48 -17.04
C GLN A 245 4.77 1.97 -17.32
N VAL A 246 4.16 2.84 -16.51
CA VAL A 246 4.20 4.30 -16.74
C VAL A 246 4.65 5.10 -15.52
N HIS A 247 4.36 4.63 -14.30
CA HIS A 247 4.73 5.37 -13.09
C HIS A 247 6.25 5.51 -12.98
N ARG A 248 6.74 6.77 -12.82
CA ARG A 248 8.17 7.13 -12.77
C ARG A 248 8.97 6.82 -14.04
N LYS A 249 8.31 6.64 -15.18
CA LYS A 249 8.93 6.40 -16.48
C LYS A 249 8.86 7.60 -17.42
N ALA A 250 8.76 8.81 -16.88
CA ALA A 250 8.80 10.02 -17.67
C ALA A 250 10.05 10.09 -18.57
N GLY A 251 9.86 10.38 -19.84
CA GLY A 251 10.91 10.37 -20.85
C GLY A 251 11.14 9.02 -21.55
N GLU A 252 10.60 7.92 -21.02
CA GLU A 252 10.62 6.61 -21.68
C GLU A 252 9.47 6.47 -22.69
N PRO A 253 9.59 5.58 -23.70
CA PRO A 253 8.50 5.31 -24.63
C PRO A 253 7.36 4.55 -23.94
N CYS A 254 6.13 4.93 -24.22
CA CYS A 254 4.94 4.20 -23.79
C CYS A 254 4.96 2.78 -24.39
N PRO A 255 4.81 1.72 -23.56
CA PRO A 255 4.90 0.34 -24.07
C PRO A 255 3.76 -0.02 -25.03
N ARG A 256 2.69 0.80 -25.10
CA ARG A 256 1.52 0.55 -25.96
C ARG A 256 1.62 1.26 -27.31
N CYS A 257 2.05 2.51 -27.34
CA CYS A 257 2.03 3.33 -28.57
C CYS A 257 3.37 4.00 -28.92
N GLY A 258 4.42 3.82 -28.12
CA GLY A 258 5.75 4.41 -28.35
C GLY A 258 5.87 5.91 -28.04
N THR A 259 4.78 6.61 -27.79
CA THR A 259 4.81 8.03 -27.43
C THR A 259 5.55 8.24 -26.11
N THR A 260 6.34 9.30 -25.99
CA THR A 260 7.06 9.62 -24.76
C THR A 260 6.10 9.82 -23.59
N ILE A 261 6.34 9.10 -22.50
CA ILE A 261 5.61 9.25 -21.23
C ILE A 261 5.94 10.61 -20.64
N GLU A 262 4.94 11.38 -20.33
CA GLU A 262 5.04 12.69 -19.71
C GLU A 262 4.78 12.64 -18.21
N ALA A 263 5.22 13.68 -17.50
CA ALA A 263 5.00 13.81 -16.07
C ALA A 263 4.51 15.20 -15.66
N VAL A 264 3.67 15.22 -14.64
CA VAL A 264 3.34 16.44 -13.89
C VAL A 264 3.91 16.30 -12.48
N HIS A 265 4.74 17.26 -12.11
CA HIS A 265 5.41 17.26 -10.80
C HIS A 265 4.60 18.06 -9.77
N TYR A 266 4.42 17.47 -8.61
CA TYR A 266 3.88 18.09 -7.40
C TYR A 266 4.98 18.16 -6.34
N GLU A 267 4.73 18.85 -5.22
CA GLU A 267 5.76 19.02 -4.18
C GLU A 267 6.29 17.68 -3.63
N ASP A 268 5.39 16.71 -3.45
CA ASP A 268 5.67 15.46 -2.76
C ASP A 268 5.45 14.21 -3.63
N TYR A 269 5.02 14.35 -4.89
CA TYR A 269 4.85 13.24 -5.82
C TYR A 269 4.95 13.66 -7.30
N VAL A 270 5.15 12.66 -8.14
CA VAL A 270 5.09 12.76 -9.59
C VAL A 270 3.90 11.95 -10.09
N MET A 271 3.18 12.45 -11.07
CA MET A 271 2.11 11.79 -11.81
C MET A 271 2.60 11.58 -13.24
N CYS A 272 2.58 10.33 -13.69
CA CYS A 272 3.03 9.97 -15.05
C CYS A 272 1.84 9.50 -15.90
N TYR A 273 1.88 9.80 -17.19
CA TYR A 273 0.81 9.45 -18.13
C TYR A 273 1.35 9.41 -19.57
N CYS A 274 0.64 8.72 -20.45
CA CYS A 274 0.91 8.73 -21.89
C CYS A 274 -0.01 9.78 -22.58
N PRO A 275 0.52 10.83 -23.20
CA PRO A 275 -0.31 11.85 -23.86
C PRO A 275 -1.21 11.27 -24.95
N GLN A 276 -0.69 10.39 -25.79
CA GLN A 276 -1.45 9.81 -26.90
C GLN A 276 -2.62 8.95 -26.41
N GLU A 277 -2.38 8.09 -25.42
CA GLU A 277 -3.39 7.15 -24.92
C GLU A 277 -4.45 7.81 -24.01
N GLN A 278 -4.08 8.86 -23.29
CA GLN A 278 -4.91 9.38 -22.19
C GLN A 278 -5.43 10.81 -22.42
N THR A 279 -4.80 11.59 -23.31
CA THR A 279 -5.15 13.02 -23.50
C THR A 279 -5.21 13.45 -24.97
N ALA A 280 -5.43 12.50 -25.90
CA ALA A 280 -5.49 12.75 -27.34
C ALA A 280 -4.27 13.53 -27.87
N GLY A 281 -3.07 13.18 -27.40
CA GLY A 281 -1.80 13.82 -27.77
C GLY A 281 -1.48 15.13 -27.02
N LYS A 282 -2.38 15.62 -26.16
CA LYS A 282 -2.18 16.88 -25.44
C LYS A 282 -1.25 16.68 -24.23
N VAL A 283 -0.13 17.40 -24.23
CA VAL A 283 0.76 17.48 -23.07
C VAL A 283 0.15 18.40 -22.01
N LEU A 284 -0.03 17.87 -20.81
CA LEU A 284 -0.60 18.60 -19.68
C LEU A 284 0.48 19.50 -19.06
N LYS A 285 0.15 20.77 -18.79
CA LYS A 285 1.11 21.73 -18.25
C LYS A 285 1.48 21.39 -16.80
N ASP A 286 2.77 21.35 -16.49
CA ASP A 286 3.28 21.36 -15.14
C ASP A 286 2.97 22.71 -14.48
N ARG A 287 2.20 22.72 -13.39
CA ARG A 287 1.82 23.95 -12.67
C ARG A 287 3.02 24.67 -12.04
N ARG A 288 4.15 24.02 -11.84
CA ARG A 288 5.39 24.66 -11.35
C ARG A 288 5.99 25.56 -12.41
N LEU A 289 6.09 25.10 -13.65
CA LEU A 289 6.61 25.91 -14.76
C LEU A 289 5.71 27.11 -15.03
N SER A 290 4.39 27.01 -14.87
CA SER A 290 3.47 28.12 -15.08
C SER A 290 3.55 29.23 -14.01
N ARG A 291 4.13 28.95 -12.82
CA ARG A 291 4.42 29.96 -11.78
C ARG A 291 5.76 30.66 -11.98
N LEU A 292 6.70 30.04 -12.69
CA LEU A 292 8.02 30.62 -12.99
C LEU A 292 8.03 31.46 -14.26
N LEU A 293 6.95 31.40 -15.06
CA LEU A 293 6.79 32.13 -16.32
C LEU A 293 5.79 33.31 -16.21
N LYS A 294 5.47 33.71 -14.97
CA LYS A 294 4.70 34.96 -14.72
C LYS A 294 5.58 36.05 -14.17
#